data_d3fe13ebad56c0fb79e7535c40732cf1
#
_entry.id   d3fe13ebad56c0fb79e7535c40732cf1
#
_cell.length_a   1.000
_cell.length_b   1.000
_cell.length_c   1.000
_cell.angle_alpha   90.00
_cell.angle_beta   90.00
_cell.angle_gamma   90.00
#
_symmetry.space_group_name_H-M   'P 1'
#
loop_
_entity.id
_entity.type
_entity.pdbx_description
1 polymer ?
#
loop_
_entity_poly.entity_id
_entity_poly.type
_entity_poly.pdbx_seq_one_letter_code
_entity_poly.pdbx_strand_id
1 'polypeptide(L)'
;VSVRITRLISRLAAVSAAMVVGGTVLAGASPASAASRNGVCESGEFCYYFNSGNKGSVSDFAGSVGDYGTKQPSCFDFKGPGAGKGKCVKNAAASVWNRSGKTVRVYFNSNYGGSVTQDFKPGAKGNLKPALKNQNASHRLVSSAPQTGCKTDGTHSRLPTTILVYRKSLNRVDRVDFKTYIKNVLPNEWRSHWPQQSLRAGAIAVKNFGWYWALRSASKTPSGQCYDVTDHTSSQVYRPGSATAATNAAVDATWGVRMTRDGKIFRAQYCSTTTACGNWVTGDWMSQTGSRDKANAGWSYSRILRSYYKGIVLHS
;
A
#
# COMPACT_ATOMS: atom_id res chain seq x y z
N VAL A 1 -54.48 24.26 79.17
CA VAL A 1 -54.48 25.68 78.78
C VAL A 1 -53.14 25.89 78.00
N SER A 2 -53.24 26.10 76.68
CA SER A 2 -52.12 26.31 75.76
C SER A 2 -51.63 27.73 75.79
N VAL A 3 -50.35 27.93 75.81
CA VAL A 3 -49.73 29.22 75.38
C VAL A 3 -48.72 28.96 74.28
N ARG A 4 -48.99 29.60 73.13
CA ARG A 4 -48.08 29.67 71.98
C ARG A 4 -46.99 30.71 72.24
N ILE A 5 -45.76 30.37 71.99
CA ILE A 5 -44.68 31.35 71.86
C ILE A 5 -44.08 31.25 70.45
N THR A 6 -44.29 32.29 69.69
CA THR A 6 -43.71 32.51 68.38
C THR A 6 -42.29 33.08 68.54
N ARG A 7 -41.30 32.44 68.02
CA ARG A 7 -39.95 33.04 67.88
C ARG A 7 -39.62 33.27 66.43
N LEU A 8 -39.43 34.54 66.07
CA LEU A 8 -38.79 35.01 64.85
C LEU A 8 -37.32 34.59 64.90
N ILE A 9 -36.89 33.99 63.85
CA ILE A 9 -35.46 33.77 63.56
C ILE A 9 -35.10 34.53 62.31
N SER A 10 -34.23 35.51 62.44
CA SER A 10 -33.65 36.35 61.37
C SER A 10 -32.80 35.51 60.46
N ARG A 11 -33.00 35.67 59.13
CA ARG A 11 -32.17 35.06 58.15
C ARG A 11 -30.96 35.96 57.87
N LEU A 12 -29.75 35.48 58.19
CA LEU A 12 -28.51 36.00 57.63
C LEU A 12 -28.29 35.34 56.25
N ALA A 13 -28.26 36.14 55.22
CA ALA A 13 -27.88 35.74 53.91
C ALA A 13 -26.33 35.73 53.79
N ALA A 14 -25.74 34.57 53.70
CA ALA A 14 -24.34 34.44 53.37
C ALA A 14 -24.23 34.48 51.83
N VAL A 15 -23.61 35.53 51.30
CA VAL A 15 -23.26 35.64 49.88
C VAL A 15 -21.97 34.85 49.67
N SER A 16 -22.07 33.65 49.06
CA SER A 16 -20.92 32.89 48.59
C SER A 16 -20.57 33.37 47.18
N ALA A 17 -19.47 34.06 47.02
CA ALA A 17 -18.90 34.40 45.72
C ALA A 17 -18.29 33.12 45.09
N ALA A 18 -18.99 32.57 44.11
CA ALA A 18 -18.43 31.51 43.26
C ALA A 18 -17.48 32.14 42.23
N MET A 19 -16.17 31.94 42.37
CA MET A 19 -15.22 32.20 41.31
C MET A 19 -15.43 31.17 40.18
N VAL A 20 -16.00 31.61 39.09
CA VAL A 20 -16.00 30.84 37.84
C VAL A 20 -14.61 30.97 37.20
N VAL A 21 -13.77 29.96 37.38
CA VAL A 21 -12.56 29.80 36.60
C VAL A 21 -13.00 29.37 35.18
N GLY A 22 -13.03 30.33 34.29
CA GLY A 22 -13.28 30.11 32.87
C GLY A 22 -12.12 29.33 32.21
N GLY A 23 -12.19 28.01 32.28
CA GLY A 23 -11.34 27.15 31.47
C GLY A 23 -11.80 27.25 30.01
N THR A 24 -11.07 27.99 29.19
CA THR A 24 -11.23 27.92 27.72
C THR A 24 -10.81 26.53 27.27
N VAL A 25 -11.78 25.62 27.07
CA VAL A 25 -11.58 24.37 26.37
C VAL A 25 -11.30 24.77 24.92
N LEU A 26 -10.02 24.77 24.52
CA LEU A 26 -9.62 24.75 23.14
C LEU A 26 -10.15 23.44 22.55
N ALA A 27 -11.34 23.46 21.98
CA ALA A 27 -11.82 22.40 21.13
C ALA A 27 -10.82 22.26 19.98
N GLY A 28 -9.95 21.27 20.08
CA GLY A 28 -9.08 20.86 18.98
C GLY A 28 -9.99 20.49 17.82
N ALA A 29 -10.04 21.34 16.80
CA ALA A 29 -10.70 20.99 15.57
C ALA A 29 -10.01 19.74 15.02
N SER A 30 -10.71 18.61 15.03
CA SER A 30 -10.28 17.43 14.27
C SER A 30 -10.03 17.87 12.83
N PRO A 31 -8.92 17.49 12.20
CA PRO A 31 -8.70 17.82 10.80
C PRO A 31 -9.90 17.28 10.01
N ALA A 32 -10.61 18.16 9.33
CA ALA A 32 -11.68 17.77 8.43
C ALA A 32 -11.12 16.73 7.47
N SER A 33 -11.80 15.60 7.33
CA SER A 33 -11.46 14.59 6.33
C SER A 33 -11.56 15.29 4.96
N ALA A 34 -10.47 15.24 4.18
CA ALA A 34 -10.43 15.83 2.86
C ALA A 34 -11.61 15.31 2.02
N ALA A 35 -12.40 16.21 1.43
CA ALA A 35 -13.47 15.82 0.54
C ALA A 35 -12.86 15.26 -0.74
N SER A 36 -13.18 14.01 -1.09
CA SER A 36 -12.51 13.32 -2.19
C SER A 36 -12.86 13.96 -3.54
N ARG A 37 -11.83 14.42 -4.27
CA ARG A 37 -11.91 14.83 -5.67
C ARG A 37 -12.88 15.97 -5.99
N ASN A 38 -12.81 17.04 -5.21
CA ASN A 38 -13.69 18.21 -5.38
C ASN A 38 -13.07 19.35 -6.24
N GLY A 39 -11.80 19.23 -6.62
CA GLY A 39 -11.07 20.25 -7.39
C GLY A 39 -10.48 21.37 -6.54
N VAL A 40 -10.44 21.17 -5.22
CA VAL A 40 -9.77 22.03 -4.24
C VAL A 40 -8.65 21.23 -3.60
N CYS A 41 -7.49 21.84 -3.40
CA CYS A 41 -6.38 21.16 -2.75
C CYS A 41 -6.44 21.38 -1.25
N GLU A 42 -6.97 20.41 -0.52
CA GLU A 42 -7.21 20.50 0.93
C GLU A 42 -6.08 19.86 1.74
N SER A 43 -6.11 20.03 3.06
CA SER A 43 -5.19 19.33 3.97
C SER A 43 -5.45 17.83 3.91
N GLY A 44 -4.39 17.03 3.82
CA GLY A 44 -4.48 15.56 3.69
C GLY A 44 -4.35 15.06 2.24
N GLU A 45 -4.29 15.95 1.25
CA GLU A 45 -4.31 15.59 -0.16
C GLU A 45 -2.97 15.81 -0.87
N PHE A 46 -2.84 15.11 -1.99
CA PHE A 46 -1.84 15.36 -3.03
C PHE A 46 -2.54 15.88 -4.29
N CYS A 47 -2.10 17.03 -4.78
CA CYS A 47 -2.78 17.75 -5.84
C CYS A 47 -1.89 17.93 -7.06
N TYR A 48 -2.45 17.64 -8.23
CA TYR A 48 -1.88 17.99 -9.52
C TYR A 48 -2.49 19.29 -10.04
N TYR A 49 -1.68 20.07 -10.73
CA TYR A 49 -2.08 21.26 -11.46
C TYR A 49 -1.78 21.10 -12.93
N PHE A 50 -2.70 21.55 -13.78
CA PHE A 50 -2.57 21.44 -15.23
C PHE A 50 -1.37 22.25 -15.76
N ASN A 51 -1.11 23.42 -15.21
CA ASN A 51 0.02 24.28 -15.60
C ASN A 51 1.14 24.26 -14.57
N SER A 52 2.32 24.71 -15.00
CA SER A 52 3.48 24.98 -14.13
C SER A 52 3.15 26.05 -13.09
N GLY A 53 3.91 26.07 -11.98
CA GLY A 53 3.76 27.05 -10.91
C GLY A 53 2.46 26.92 -10.13
N ASN A 54 1.86 25.74 -10.08
CA ASN A 54 0.58 25.47 -9.42
C ASN A 54 -0.58 26.34 -9.95
N LYS A 55 -0.63 26.50 -11.27
CA LYS A 55 -1.67 27.23 -11.99
C LYS A 55 -2.57 26.29 -12.80
N GLY A 56 -3.70 26.80 -13.26
CA GLY A 56 -4.71 26.03 -13.98
C GLY A 56 -5.57 25.18 -13.08
N SER A 57 -6.34 24.27 -13.66
CA SER A 57 -7.27 23.40 -12.97
C SER A 57 -6.54 22.40 -12.08
N VAL A 58 -7.18 22.01 -10.98
CA VAL A 58 -6.65 21.12 -9.94
C VAL A 58 -7.30 19.74 -10.02
N SER A 59 -6.52 18.71 -9.76
CA SER A 59 -6.98 17.35 -9.47
C SER A 59 -6.37 16.89 -8.15
N ASP A 60 -7.19 16.64 -7.18
CA ASP A 60 -6.88 16.35 -5.78
C ASP A 60 -7.04 14.85 -5.47
N PHE A 61 -6.21 14.30 -4.57
CA PHE A 61 -6.19 12.89 -4.24
C PHE A 61 -5.85 12.67 -2.76
N ALA A 62 -6.72 11.99 -2.04
CA ALA A 62 -6.48 11.59 -0.64
C ALA A 62 -5.64 10.31 -0.53
N GLY A 63 -5.43 9.57 -1.61
CA GLY A 63 -4.75 8.26 -1.62
C GLY A 63 -3.83 8.05 -2.81
N SER A 64 -3.19 6.89 -2.86
CA SER A 64 -2.37 6.46 -4.00
C SER A 64 -3.26 6.06 -5.19
N VAL A 65 -2.83 6.37 -6.41
CA VAL A 65 -3.52 6.00 -7.65
C VAL A 65 -2.55 5.29 -8.59
N GLY A 66 -2.87 4.03 -8.92
CA GLY A 66 -2.04 3.19 -9.80
C GLY A 66 -2.13 3.54 -11.29
N ASP A 67 -3.27 4.08 -11.73
CA ASP A 67 -3.45 4.54 -13.11
C ASP A 67 -4.54 5.63 -13.13
N TYR A 68 -4.25 6.75 -13.78
CA TYR A 68 -5.23 7.81 -13.92
C TYR A 68 -6.24 7.59 -15.04
N GLY A 69 -6.03 6.56 -15.88
CA GLY A 69 -6.84 6.35 -17.09
C GLY A 69 -6.57 7.39 -18.17
N THR A 70 -7.06 7.13 -19.39
CA THR A 70 -6.75 7.95 -20.58
C THR A 70 -7.99 8.54 -21.26
N LYS A 71 -9.19 8.05 -20.93
CA LYS A 71 -10.43 8.43 -21.62
C LYS A 71 -11.54 8.77 -20.63
N GLN A 72 -12.26 9.86 -20.90
CA GLN A 72 -13.50 10.18 -20.20
C GLN A 72 -14.58 9.13 -20.51
N PRO A 73 -15.47 8.83 -19.57
CA PRO A 73 -15.57 9.36 -18.19
C PRO A 73 -14.74 8.57 -17.16
N SER A 74 -14.00 7.54 -17.59
CA SER A 74 -13.31 6.60 -16.68
C SER A 74 -11.95 7.10 -16.16
N CYS A 75 -11.38 8.15 -16.75
CA CYS A 75 -10.13 8.71 -16.27
C CYS A 75 -10.33 9.62 -15.05
N PHE A 76 -9.30 9.74 -14.25
CA PHE A 76 -9.19 10.83 -13.27
C PHE A 76 -8.93 12.13 -13.99
N ASP A 77 -9.77 13.13 -13.77
CA ASP A 77 -9.77 14.41 -14.46
C ASP A 77 -9.40 15.59 -13.55
N PHE A 78 -9.07 16.73 -14.15
CA PHE A 78 -8.93 17.99 -13.48
C PHE A 78 -10.32 18.59 -13.21
N LYS A 79 -10.67 18.79 -11.92
CA LYS A 79 -12.02 19.23 -11.50
C LYS A 79 -12.10 20.71 -11.15
N GLY A 80 -11.02 21.29 -10.65
CA GLY A 80 -10.99 22.70 -10.25
C GLY A 80 -11.21 23.65 -11.44
N PRO A 81 -11.52 24.92 -11.18
CA PRO A 81 -11.65 25.93 -12.23
C PRO A 81 -10.32 26.20 -12.93
N GLY A 82 -10.37 26.72 -14.16
CA GLY A 82 -9.22 27.16 -14.91
C GLY A 82 -8.85 26.26 -16.08
N ALA A 83 -7.70 26.57 -16.70
CA ALA A 83 -7.20 25.86 -17.86
C ALA A 83 -6.99 24.37 -17.53
N GLY A 84 -7.44 23.48 -18.40
CA GLY A 84 -7.34 22.04 -18.26
C GLY A 84 -8.53 21.37 -17.55
N LYS A 85 -9.53 22.11 -17.07
CA LYS A 85 -10.73 21.54 -16.46
C LYS A 85 -11.36 20.47 -17.37
N GLY A 86 -11.67 19.30 -16.81
CA GLY A 86 -12.26 18.17 -17.52
C GLY A 86 -11.26 17.30 -18.31
N LYS A 87 -9.99 17.72 -18.44
CA LYS A 87 -8.97 16.87 -19.08
C LYS A 87 -8.52 15.76 -18.12
N CYS A 88 -8.18 14.58 -18.68
CA CYS A 88 -7.57 13.50 -17.90
C CYS A 88 -6.22 13.93 -17.31
N VAL A 89 -5.94 13.52 -16.08
CA VAL A 89 -4.68 13.85 -15.36
C VAL A 89 -3.47 13.15 -15.97
N LYS A 90 -3.70 11.94 -16.53
CA LYS A 90 -2.61 11.16 -17.14
C LYS A 90 -1.97 11.94 -18.26
N ASN A 91 -0.64 12.08 -18.19
CA ASN A 91 0.19 12.78 -19.16
C ASN A 91 -0.23 14.27 -19.40
N ALA A 92 -0.79 14.91 -18.37
CA ALA A 92 -1.30 16.27 -18.52
C ALA A 92 -1.00 17.19 -17.32
N ALA A 93 -0.35 16.69 -16.27
CA ALA A 93 0.02 17.50 -15.13
C ALA A 93 1.40 18.16 -15.31
N ALA A 94 1.52 19.42 -14.92
CA ALA A 94 2.77 20.17 -15.02
C ALA A 94 3.40 20.49 -13.64
N SER A 95 2.59 20.58 -12.58
CA SER A 95 3.07 20.87 -11.23
C SER A 95 2.19 20.21 -10.18
N VAL A 96 2.68 20.20 -8.94
CA VAL A 96 2.03 19.52 -7.83
C VAL A 96 2.10 20.35 -6.55
N TRP A 97 1.19 20.04 -5.61
CA TRP A 97 1.28 20.45 -4.22
C TRP A 97 0.94 19.25 -3.33
N ASN A 98 1.90 18.85 -2.50
CA ASN A 98 1.70 17.77 -1.53
C ASN A 98 1.26 18.36 -0.19
N ARG A 99 -0.03 18.33 0.09
CA ARG A 99 -0.63 18.68 1.37
C ARG A 99 -0.94 17.48 2.24
N SER A 100 -0.58 16.26 1.78
CA SER A 100 -0.66 15.05 2.58
C SER A 100 0.46 15.01 3.63
N GLY A 101 0.25 14.30 4.72
CA GLY A 101 1.26 14.07 5.74
C GLY A 101 2.35 13.06 5.35
N LYS A 102 2.40 12.63 4.08
CA LYS A 102 3.32 11.60 3.58
C LYS A 102 4.10 12.11 2.38
N THR A 103 5.29 11.54 2.16
CA THR A 103 5.97 11.75 0.87
C THR A 103 5.14 11.13 -0.25
N VAL A 104 5.00 11.83 -1.38
CA VAL A 104 4.33 11.30 -2.57
C VAL A 104 5.33 11.13 -3.68
N ARG A 105 5.39 9.93 -4.26
CA ARG A 105 6.20 9.63 -5.44
C ARG A 105 5.31 9.62 -6.68
N VAL A 106 5.68 10.41 -7.66
CA VAL A 106 5.07 10.44 -9.00
C VAL A 106 5.86 9.55 -9.93
N TYR A 107 5.17 8.80 -10.79
CA TYR A 107 5.74 7.84 -11.72
C TYR A 107 5.38 8.16 -13.17
N PHE A 108 6.30 7.83 -14.06
CA PHE A 108 6.12 7.94 -15.51
C PHE A 108 5.11 6.93 -16.05
N ASN A 109 5.12 5.69 -15.56
CA ASN A 109 4.21 4.63 -15.98
C ASN A 109 3.08 4.40 -14.98
N SER A 110 1.98 3.85 -15.48
CA SER A 110 0.91 3.29 -14.64
C SER A 110 1.44 2.17 -13.74
N ASN A 111 0.67 1.86 -12.69
CA ASN A 111 0.98 0.83 -11.69
C ASN A 111 2.32 1.06 -10.97
N TYR A 112 2.66 2.34 -10.76
CA TYR A 112 3.89 2.75 -10.07
C TYR A 112 5.16 2.29 -10.78
N GLY A 113 5.11 2.13 -12.10
CA GLY A 113 6.20 1.64 -12.94
C GLY A 113 7.10 2.73 -13.50
N GLY A 114 8.15 2.26 -14.18
CA GLY A 114 9.14 3.13 -14.83
C GLY A 114 10.29 3.55 -13.92
N SER A 115 11.44 3.85 -14.55
CA SER A 115 12.64 4.34 -13.85
C SER A 115 12.57 5.83 -13.54
N VAL A 116 11.69 6.57 -14.23
CA VAL A 116 11.54 8.02 -14.05
C VAL A 116 10.51 8.29 -12.95
N THR A 117 10.99 8.79 -11.81
CA THR A 117 10.15 9.14 -10.66
C THR A 117 10.57 10.47 -10.05
N GLN A 118 9.69 11.11 -9.30
CA GLN A 118 9.99 12.30 -8.50
C GLN A 118 9.25 12.25 -7.17
N ASP A 119 9.96 12.53 -6.09
CA ASP A 119 9.41 12.55 -4.74
C ASP A 119 9.07 13.97 -4.30
N PHE A 120 7.91 14.12 -3.67
CA PHE A 120 7.45 15.34 -3.04
C PHE A 120 7.22 15.07 -1.55
N LYS A 121 8.04 15.66 -0.69
CA LYS A 121 7.87 15.58 0.78
C LYS A 121 6.58 16.28 1.22
N PRO A 122 6.07 16.01 2.44
CA PRO A 122 4.97 16.77 3.00
C PRO A 122 5.21 18.28 2.90
N GLY A 123 4.22 19.03 2.42
CA GLY A 123 4.30 20.47 2.19
C GLY A 123 4.98 20.89 0.87
N ALA A 124 5.66 19.98 0.19
CA ALA A 124 6.38 20.30 -1.05
C ALA A 124 5.42 20.79 -2.15
N LYS A 125 5.85 21.82 -2.85
CA LYS A 125 5.14 22.50 -3.91
C LYS A 125 6.10 22.81 -5.05
N GLY A 126 5.72 22.53 -6.29
CA GLY A 126 6.59 22.81 -7.42
C GLY A 126 6.26 22.07 -8.70
N ASN A 127 7.08 22.28 -9.71
CA ASN A 127 6.92 21.67 -11.01
C ASN A 127 7.38 20.22 -11.03
N LEU A 128 6.72 19.43 -11.85
CA LEU A 128 7.27 18.15 -12.27
C LEU A 128 8.54 18.39 -13.10
N LYS A 129 9.56 17.54 -12.89
CA LYS A 129 10.78 17.57 -13.70
C LYS A 129 10.46 17.32 -15.19
N PRO A 130 11.26 17.81 -16.14
CA PRO A 130 10.95 17.71 -17.57
C PRO A 130 10.50 16.33 -18.02
N ALA A 131 11.16 15.27 -17.55
CA ALA A 131 10.81 13.88 -17.89
C ALA A 131 9.50 13.36 -17.30
N LEU A 132 8.84 14.08 -16.39
CA LEU A 132 7.55 13.73 -15.79
C LEU A 132 6.46 14.76 -16.11
N LYS A 133 6.84 15.97 -16.50
CA LYS A 133 5.88 17.01 -16.87
C LYS A 133 5.11 16.56 -18.12
N ASN A 134 3.79 16.51 -17.99
CA ASN A 134 2.90 15.96 -19.02
C ASN A 134 3.20 14.50 -19.41
N GLN A 135 3.82 13.74 -18.49
CA GLN A 135 4.17 12.33 -18.67
C GLN A 135 3.87 11.51 -17.38
N ASN A 136 3.11 12.08 -16.47
CA ASN A 136 2.72 11.45 -15.22
C ASN A 136 1.60 10.42 -15.44
N ALA A 137 1.75 9.21 -14.93
CA ALA A 137 0.74 8.16 -15.12
C ALA A 137 0.19 7.57 -13.81
N SER A 138 0.94 7.68 -12.71
CA SER A 138 0.52 7.20 -11.39
C SER A 138 1.23 7.98 -10.28
N HIS A 139 0.68 7.92 -9.06
CA HIS A 139 1.38 8.42 -7.88
C HIS A 139 1.10 7.54 -6.66
N ARG A 140 2.00 7.60 -5.71
CA ARG A 140 1.92 6.80 -4.50
C ARG A 140 2.33 7.60 -3.29
N LEU A 141 1.50 7.51 -2.24
CA LEU A 141 1.88 7.96 -0.91
C LEU A 141 2.90 6.96 -0.35
N VAL A 142 4.13 7.40 -0.16
CA VAL A 142 5.18 6.61 0.47
C VAL A 142 5.32 7.03 1.92
N SER A 143 5.35 6.07 2.83
CA SER A 143 5.59 6.39 4.24
C SER A 143 6.96 7.05 4.37
N SER A 144 6.98 8.27 4.93
CA SER A 144 8.20 9.06 5.12
C SER A 144 8.97 8.69 6.39
N ALA A 145 8.58 7.63 7.09
CA ALA A 145 9.38 7.16 8.20
C ALA A 145 10.72 6.66 7.64
N PRO A 146 11.87 7.28 7.98
CA PRO A 146 13.14 6.63 7.78
C PRO A 146 13.05 5.34 8.60
N GLN A 147 13.10 4.18 7.94
CA GLN A 147 13.34 2.96 8.71
C GLN A 147 14.76 3.05 9.24
N THR A 148 14.88 3.48 10.48
CA THR A 148 16.09 3.27 11.26
C THR A 148 16.18 1.77 11.56
N GLY A 149 16.89 1.04 10.72
CA GLY A 149 17.04 -0.42 10.80
C GLY A 149 16.30 -1.18 9.68
N CYS A 150 16.59 -2.47 9.60
CA CYS A 150 16.03 -3.40 8.61
C CYS A 150 14.67 -3.96 9.06
N LYS A 151 13.78 -3.17 9.66
CA LYS A 151 12.50 -3.66 10.22
C LYS A 151 11.32 -3.29 9.33
N THR A 152 10.41 -4.24 9.16
CA THR A 152 9.09 -4.04 8.56
C THR A 152 8.07 -3.56 9.59
N ASP A 153 6.94 -3.03 9.11
CA ASP A 153 5.75 -2.75 9.90
C ASP A 153 4.78 -3.96 10.00
N GLY A 154 5.12 -5.06 9.31
CA GLY A 154 4.36 -6.32 9.35
C GLY A 154 4.55 -7.10 10.64
N THR A 155 3.61 -8.02 10.91
CA THR A 155 3.67 -9.02 11.97
C THR A 155 3.24 -10.39 11.43
N HIS A 156 3.20 -11.43 12.23
CA HIS A 156 2.65 -12.73 11.81
C HIS A 156 1.13 -12.70 11.52
N SER A 157 0.43 -11.65 11.94
CA SER A 157 -1.02 -11.47 11.74
C SER A 157 -1.37 -10.26 10.87
N ARG A 158 -0.43 -9.35 10.63
CA ARG A 158 -0.63 -8.15 9.82
C ARG A 158 0.37 -8.10 8.68
N LEU A 159 -0.15 -7.95 7.45
CA LEU A 159 0.67 -7.79 6.25
C LEU A 159 1.61 -6.58 6.36
N PRO A 160 2.85 -6.67 5.87
CA PRO A 160 3.69 -5.49 5.68
C PRO A 160 3.01 -4.52 4.71
N THR A 161 3.14 -3.22 4.94
CA THR A 161 2.68 -2.23 3.94
C THR A 161 3.64 -2.16 2.76
N THR A 162 4.92 -2.38 2.99
CA THR A 162 5.97 -2.34 1.97
C THR A 162 6.97 -3.46 2.15
N ILE A 163 7.72 -3.74 1.08
CA ILE A 163 8.88 -4.65 1.06
C ILE A 163 10.07 -3.94 0.42
N LEU A 164 11.27 -4.23 0.90
CA LEU A 164 12.53 -3.69 0.39
C LEU A 164 13.11 -4.66 -0.63
N VAL A 165 13.17 -4.24 -1.90
CA VAL A 165 13.67 -5.06 -3.01
C VAL A 165 15.02 -4.54 -3.49
N TYR A 166 16.08 -5.32 -3.30
CA TYR A 166 17.40 -4.99 -3.84
C TYR A 166 17.44 -5.31 -5.35
N ARG A 167 17.43 -4.26 -6.16
CA ARG A 167 17.57 -4.32 -7.62
C ARG A 167 19.05 -4.45 -7.96
N LYS A 168 19.54 -5.70 -8.06
CA LYS A 168 20.98 -5.98 -8.19
C LYS A 168 21.62 -5.28 -9.40
N SER A 169 20.97 -5.34 -10.56
CA SER A 169 21.49 -4.71 -11.80
C SER A 169 21.53 -3.17 -11.72
N LEU A 170 20.73 -2.57 -10.84
CA LEU A 170 20.65 -1.12 -10.63
C LEU A 170 21.40 -0.68 -9.38
N ASN A 171 21.97 -1.60 -8.63
CA ASN A 171 22.65 -1.39 -7.34
C ASN A 171 21.87 -0.46 -6.40
N ARG A 172 20.56 -0.67 -6.27
CA ARG A 172 19.69 0.15 -5.41
C ARG A 172 18.61 -0.68 -4.73
N VAL A 173 18.10 -0.19 -3.60
CA VAL A 173 16.94 -0.78 -2.93
C VAL A 173 15.70 0.04 -3.24
N ASP A 174 14.69 -0.62 -3.81
CA ASP A 174 13.37 -0.04 -4.03
C ASP A 174 12.44 -0.43 -2.87
N ARG A 175 11.80 0.56 -2.24
CA ARG A 175 10.70 0.32 -1.30
C ARG A 175 9.42 0.19 -2.10
N VAL A 176 8.88 -1.02 -2.17
CA VAL A 176 7.71 -1.35 -2.99
C VAL A 176 6.51 -1.63 -2.08
N ASP A 177 5.33 -1.19 -2.48
CA ASP A 177 4.07 -1.61 -1.84
C ASP A 177 3.94 -3.12 -1.89
N PHE A 178 3.56 -3.73 -0.80
CA PHE A 178 3.62 -5.17 -0.71
C PHE A 178 2.67 -5.85 -1.70
N LYS A 179 1.48 -5.29 -1.91
CA LYS A 179 0.53 -5.83 -2.90
C LYS A 179 1.03 -5.65 -4.34
N THR A 180 1.60 -4.48 -4.63
CA THR A 180 2.23 -4.19 -5.92
C THR A 180 3.42 -5.12 -6.19
N TYR A 181 4.23 -5.42 -5.17
CA TYR A 181 5.32 -6.38 -5.28
C TYR A 181 4.78 -7.75 -5.69
N ILE A 182 3.79 -8.30 -4.98
CA ILE A 182 3.20 -9.61 -5.29
C ILE A 182 2.63 -9.65 -6.71
N LYS A 183 1.92 -8.59 -7.15
CA LYS A 183 1.38 -8.46 -8.51
C LYS A 183 2.45 -8.47 -9.60
N ASN A 184 3.66 -7.98 -9.29
CA ASN A 184 4.79 -7.94 -10.22
C ASN A 184 5.80 -9.10 -10.06
N VAL A 185 5.61 -9.97 -9.09
CA VAL A 185 6.34 -11.24 -8.94
C VAL A 185 5.56 -12.37 -9.60
N LEU A 186 4.27 -12.49 -9.28
CA LEU A 186 3.46 -13.64 -9.67
C LEU A 186 3.54 -14.00 -11.16
N PRO A 187 3.45 -13.07 -12.15
CA PRO A 187 3.51 -13.41 -13.58
C PRO A 187 4.90 -13.87 -14.03
N ASN A 188 5.94 -13.65 -13.25
CA ASN A 188 7.30 -14.11 -13.55
C ASN A 188 7.61 -15.48 -12.92
N GLU A 189 6.75 -15.94 -12.04
CA GLU A 189 6.85 -17.23 -11.35
C GLU A 189 5.74 -18.20 -11.82
N TRP A 190 4.53 -17.74 -12.03
CA TRP A 190 3.38 -18.48 -12.57
C TRP A 190 2.96 -17.90 -13.90
N ARG A 191 2.83 -18.76 -14.94
CA ARG A 191 2.40 -18.30 -16.27
C ARG A 191 0.95 -17.82 -16.21
N SER A 192 0.68 -16.62 -16.72
CA SER A 192 -0.59 -15.91 -16.60
C SER A 192 -1.80 -16.66 -17.21
N HIS A 193 -1.57 -17.58 -18.15
CA HIS A 193 -2.60 -18.40 -18.79
C HIS A 193 -2.94 -19.68 -18.02
N TRP A 194 -2.29 -19.94 -16.89
CA TRP A 194 -2.59 -21.12 -16.08
C TRP A 194 -3.94 -20.97 -15.35
N PRO A 195 -4.57 -22.10 -14.93
CA PRO A 195 -5.87 -22.06 -14.25
C PRO A 195 -5.85 -21.15 -13.02
N GLN A 196 -6.96 -20.44 -12.80
CA GLN A 196 -7.08 -19.48 -11.69
C GLN A 196 -6.79 -20.09 -10.32
N GLN A 197 -7.12 -21.39 -10.10
CA GLN A 197 -6.81 -22.04 -8.83
C GLN A 197 -5.30 -22.21 -8.61
N SER A 198 -4.53 -22.45 -9.67
CA SER A 198 -3.06 -22.47 -9.62
C SER A 198 -2.50 -21.07 -9.36
N LEU A 199 -3.00 -20.05 -10.07
CA LEU A 199 -2.59 -18.65 -9.86
C LEU A 199 -2.89 -18.17 -8.44
N ARG A 200 -4.03 -18.54 -7.87
CA ARG A 200 -4.40 -18.24 -6.47
C ARG A 200 -3.46 -18.93 -5.46
N ALA A 201 -3.15 -20.20 -5.69
CA ALA A 201 -2.17 -20.93 -4.86
C ALA A 201 -0.78 -20.26 -4.95
N GLY A 202 -0.34 -19.92 -6.16
CA GLY A 202 0.89 -19.17 -6.41
C GLY A 202 0.92 -17.80 -5.73
N ALA A 203 -0.17 -17.04 -5.83
CA ALA A 203 -0.28 -15.73 -5.19
C ALA A 203 -0.08 -15.80 -3.66
N ILE A 204 -0.66 -16.81 -3.01
CA ILE A 204 -0.49 -17.02 -1.55
C ILE A 204 0.94 -17.46 -1.23
N ALA A 205 1.55 -18.35 -2.02
CA ALA A 205 2.92 -18.79 -1.81
C ALA A 205 3.93 -17.64 -1.98
N VAL A 206 3.81 -16.87 -3.07
CA VAL A 206 4.63 -15.67 -3.34
C VAL A 206 4.48 -14.65 -2.22
N LYS A 207 3.24 -14.41 -1.76
CA LYS A 207 2.93 -13.51 -0.65
C LYS A 207 3.59 -13.98 0.65
N ASN A 208 3.46 -15.25 0.99
CA ASN A 208 4.04 -15.82 2.21
C ASN A 208 5.56 -15.76 2.21
N PHE A 209 6.20 -16.02 1.06
CA PHE A 209 7.65 -15.93 0.93
C PHE A 209 8.15 -14.50 1.15
N GLY A 210 7.57 -13.51 0.45
CA GLY A 210 7.91 -12.10 0.63
C GLY A 210 7.65 -11.61 2.05
N TRP A 211 6.51 -11.99 2.64
CA TRP A 211 6.16 -11.67 4.03
C TRP A 211 7.16 -12.26 5.03
N TYR A 212 7.55 -13.52 4.85
CA TYR A 212 8.56 -14.16 5.69
C TYR A 212 9.87 -13.37 5.73
N TRP A 213 10.36 -12.95 4.58
CA TRP A 213 11.60 -12.19 4.50
C TRP A 213 11.45 -10.77 5.03
N ALA A 214 10.34 -10.09 4.77
CA ALA A 214 10.06 -8.79 5.36
C ALA A 214 10.08 -8.82 6.90
N LEU A 215 9.58 -9.89 7.52
CA LEU A 215 9.65 -10.06 8.98
C LEU A 215 11.07 -10.32 9.52
N ARG A 216 11.98 -10.78 8.69
CA ARG A 216 13.33 -11.23 9.06
C ARG A 216 14.45 -10.42 8.40
N SER A 217 14.10 -9.27 7.85
CA SER A 217 15.04 -8.42 7.13
C SER A 217 16.26 -8.09 7.98
N ALA A 218 17.38 -8.67 7.60
CA ALA A 218 18.71 -8.41 8.19
C ALA A 218 19.77 -8.24 7.09
N SER A 219 19.40 -8.48 5.83
CA SER A 219 20.31 -8.37 4.69
C SER A 219 20.64 -6.92 4.38
N LYS A 220 21.88 -6.68 3.99
CA LYS A 220 22.37 -5.34 3.59
C LYS A 220 23.06 -5.42 2.23
N THR A 221 22.92 -4.38 1.46
CA THR A 221 23.73 -4.15 0.25
C THR A 221 25.19 -3.86 0.62
N PRO A 222 26.13 -3.91 -0.33
CA PRO A 222 27.51 -3.47 -0.07
C PRO A 222 27.60 -2.05 0.50
N SER A 223 26.65 -1.17 0.16
CA SER A 223 26.56 0.20 0.71
C SER A 223 25.84 0.29 2.07
N GLY A 224 25.49 -0.84 2.69
CA GLY A 224 24.86 -0.89 4.02
C GLY A 224 23.36 -0.68 4.04
N GLN A 225 22.67 -0.53 2.90
CA GLN A 225 21.21 -0.40 2.84
C GLN A 225 20.52 -1.73 3.13
N CYS A 226 19.52 -1.70 4.00
CA CYS A 226 18.70 -2.87 4.28
C CYS A 226 17.84 -3.29 3.07
N TYR A 227 17.70 -4.59 2.85
CA TYR A 227 16.72 -5.16 1.93
C TYR A 227 16.14 -6.47 2.46
N ASP A 228 14.93 -6.79 2.01
CA ASP A 228 14.21 -8.00 2.40
C ASP A 228 14.45 -9.12 1.38
N VAL A 229 14.38 -8.79 0.10
CA VAL A 229 14.49 -9.71 -1.04
C VAL A 229 15.30 -9.07 -2.15
N THR A 230 15.84 -9.90 -3.04
CA THR A 230 16.41 -9.44 -4.31
C THR A 230 15.37 -9.56 -5.42
N ASP A 231 15.62 -8.91 -6.58
CA ASP A 231 14.77 -9.01 -7.78
C ASP A 231 15.10 -10.20 -8.68
N HIS A 232 15.85 -11.17 -8.16
CA HIS A 232 16.44 -12.30 -8.90
C HIS A 232 15.99 -13.65 -8.30
N THR A 233 16.25 -14.75 -9.02
CA THR A 233 15.94 -16.14 -8.63
C THR A 233 16.47 -16.57 -7.26
N SER A 234 17.46 -15.88 -6.70
CA SER A 234 17.90 -16.11 -5.31
C SER A 234 16.84 -15.75 -4.26
N SER A 235 15.85 -14.97 -4.64
CA SER A 235 14.65 -14.67 -3.83
C SER A 235 13.39 -14.95 -4.66
N GLN A 236 12.89 -13.95 -5.37
CA GLN A 236 11.73 -14.02 -6.26
C GLN A 236 11.96 -13.08 -7.44
N VAL A 237 11.57 -13.49 -8.65
CA VAL A 237 11.76 -12.67 -9.85
C VAL A 237 10.77 -11.51 -9.85
N TYR A 238 11.24 -10.36 -9.41
CA TYR A 238 10.47 -9.11 -9.39
C TYR A 238 10.76 -8.26 -10.62
N ARG A 239 9.74 -8.00 -11.44
CA ARG A 239 9.84 -7.13 -12.61
C ARG A 239 8.73 -6.08 -12.57
N PRO A 240 9.05 -4.80 -12.27
CA PRO A 240 8.04 -3.73 -12.28
C PRO A 240 7.34 -3.63 -13.63
N GLY A 241 6.00 -3.55 -13.61
CA GLY A 241 5.19 -3.45 -14.83
C GLY A 241 4.84 -4.79 -15.49
N SER A 242 5.26 -5.93 -14.93
CA SER A 242 4.93 -7.26 -15.48
C SER A 242 3.55 -7.78 -15.08
N ALA A 243 2.84 -7.09 -14.19
CA ALA A 243 1.52 -7.48 -13.73
C ALA A 243 0.52 -7.68 -14.89
N THR A 244 -0.26 -8.77 -14.86
CA THR A 244 -1.30 -9.08 -15.86
C THR A 244 -2.69 -9.11 -15.22
N ALA A 245 -3.75 -8.98 -16.02
CA ALA A 245 -5.12 -9.03 -15.52
C ALA A 245 -5.41 -10.35 -14.78
N ALA A 246 -4.98 -11.49 -15.33
CA ALA A 246 -5.22 -12.81 -14.74
C ALA A 246 -4.51 -13.00 -13.39
N THR A 247 -3.23 -12.60 -13.30
CA THR A 247 -2.46 -12.69 -12.05
C THR A 247 -2.92 -11.67 -11.02
N ASN A 248 -3.32 -10.46 -11.44
CA ASN A 248 -3.91 -9.46 -10.58
C ASN A 248 -5.21 -9.96 -9.92
N ALA A 249 -6.10 -10.59 -10.72
CA ALA A 249 -7.34 -11.18 -10.22
C ALA A 249 -7.06 -12.26 -9.15
N ALA A 250 -6.05 -13.10 -9.36
CA ALA A 250 -5.66 -14.11 -8.37
C ALA A 250 -5.13 -13.50 -7.07
N VAL A 251 -4.28 -12.47 -7.16
CA VAL A 251 -3.76 -11.73 -5.99
C VAL A 251 -4.90 -11.05 -5.23
N ASP A 252 -5.78 -10.35 -5.95
CA ASP A 252 -6.89 -9.61 -5.34
C ASP A 252 -7.87 -10.55 -4.64
N ALA A 253 -8.23 -11.69 -5.27
CA ALA A 253 -9.12 -12.70 -4.71
C ALA A 253 -8.55 -13.42 -3.47
N THR A 254 -7.24 -13.41 -3.28
CA THR A 254 -6.58 -14.09 -2.16
C THR A 254 -5.84 -13.13 -1.22
N TRP A 255 -6.07 -11.83 -1.36
CA TRP A 255 -5.32 -10.84 -0.58
C TRP A 255 -5.54 -10.99 0.92
N GLY A 256 -6.77 -11.23 1.36
CA GLY A 256 -7.13 -11.48 2.76
C GLY A 256 -6.65 -12.81 3.32
N VAL A 257 -6.39 -13.81 2.44
CA VAL A 257 -6.00 -15.15 2.89
C VAL A 257 -4.57 -15.15 3.43
N ARG A 258 -4.40 -15.56 4.67
CA ARG A 258 -3.10 -15.71 5.34
C ARG A 258 -2.80 -17.20 5.54
N MET A 259 -1.59 -17.64 5.17
CA MET A 259 -1.13 -19.01 5.37
C MET A 259 -0.09 -19.05 6.49
N THR A 260 -0.37 -19.80 7.55
CA THR A 260 0.53 -19.94 8.70
C THR A 260 0.84 -21.41 9.00
N ARG A 261 1.94 -21.61 9.72
CA ARG A 261 2.27 -22.86 10.41
C ARG A 261 2.59 -22.50 11.86
N ASP A 262 2.01 -23.20 12.81
CA ASP A 262 2.14 -22.90 14.25
C ASP A 262 1.87 -21.41 14.58
N GLY A 263 0.83 -20.85 13.95
CA GLY A 263 0.45 -19.45 14.10
C GLY A 263 1.40 -18.44 13.45
N LYS A 264 2.49 -18.88 12.82
CA LYS A 264 3.53 -17.99 12.28
C LYS A 264 3.58 -18.04 10.75
N ILE A 265 3.96 -16.90 10.14
CA ILE A 265 4.34 -16.86 8.74
C ILE A 265 5.62 -17.63 8.56
N PHE A 266 5.62 -18.57 7.62
CA PHE A 266 6.76 -19.42 7.27
C PHE A 266 7.22 -19.17 5.83
N ARG A 267 8.42 -19.62 5.48
CA ARG A 267 8.99 -19.48 4.14
C ARG A 267 8.34 -20.49 3.19
N ALA A 268 7.28 -20.09 2.50
CA ALA A 268 6.61 -20.90 1.49
C ALA A 268 7.44 -20.92 0.20
N GLN A 269 8.35 -21.87 0.09
CA GLN A 269 9.24 -22.03 -1.06
C GLN A 269 8.50 -22.70 -2.23
N TYR A 270 9.02 -22.51 -3.44
CA TYR A 270 8.49 -23.14 -4.65
C TYR A 270 9.60 -23.34 -5.69
N CYS A 271 9.34 -24.19 -6.65
CA CYS A 271 10.25 -24.61 -7.70
C CYS A 271 9.47 -24.83 -9.01
N SER A 272 10.15 -24.83 -10.15
CA SER A 272 9.50 -24.87 -11.45
C SER A 272 8.71 -26.17 -11.69
N THR A 273 9.28 -27.32 -11.38
CA THR A 273 8.66 -28.64 -11.59
C THR A 273 8.84 -29.54 -10.34
N THR A 274 8.07 -30.62 -10.27
CA THR A 274 8.25 -31.63 -9.22
C THR A 274 9.66 -32.21 -9.24
N THR A 275 10.21 -32.46 -10.42
CA THR A 275 11.59 -32.93 -10.57
C THR A 275 12.61 -31.90 -10.09
N ALA A 276 12.41 -30.62 -10.41
CA ALA A 276 13.29 -29.54 -9.95
C ALA A 276 13.23 -29.32 -8.43
N CYS A 277 12.08 -29.61 -7.80
CA CYS A 277 11.96 -29.59 -6.34
C CYS A 277 12.66 -30.78 -5.67
N GLY A 278 12.82 -31.91 -6.37
CA GLY A 278 13.39 -33.12 -5.81
C GLY A 278 12.63 -33.61 -4.58
N ASN A 279 13.35 -34.11 -3.59
CA ASN A 279 12.77 -34.61 -2.33
C ASN A 279 12.19 -33.52 -1.42
N TRP A 280 12.31 -32.24 -1.80
CA TRP A 280 11.87 -31.09 -0.98
C TRP A 280 10.39 -30.73 -1.17
N VAL A 281 9.69 -31.41 -2.09
CA VAL A 281 8.24 -31.21 -2.35
C VAL A 281 7.37 -31.54 -1.13
N THR A 282 7.91 -32.16 -0.11
CA THR A 282 7.15 -32.66 1.05
C THR A 282 7.27 -31.76 2.27
N GLY A 283 6.66 -30.60 2.25
CA GLY A 283 6.54 -29.79 3.47
C GLY A 283 6.64 -28.28 3.25
N ASP A 284 7.69 -27.78 2.60
CA ASP A 284 7.94 -26.34 2.44
C ASP A 284 8.05 -25.88 0.98
N TRP A 285 7.92 -26.77 0.03
CA TRP A 285 8.09 -26.51 -1.39
C TRP A 285 6.86 -26.88 -2.22
N MET A 286 6.45 -25.99 -3.08
CA MET A 286 5.38 -26.24 -4.04
C MET A 286 5.91 -26.26 -5.46
N SER A 287 5.62 -27.30 -6.23
CA SER A 287 5.88 -27.34 -7.66
C SER A 287 4.91 -26.39 -8.39
N GLN A 288 5.46 -25.44 -9.14
CA GLN A 288 4.67 -24.50 -9.94
C GLN A 288 3.84 -25.25 -10.99
N THR A 289 4.48 -26.12 -11.81
CA THR A 289 3.76 -26.96 -12.80
C THR A 289 2.83 -27.96 -12.13
N GLY A 290 3.22 -28.57 -11.02
CA GLY A 290 2.36 -29.46 -10.26
C GLY A 290 1.12 -28.76 -9.70
N SER A 291 1.22 -27.47 -9.33
CA SER A 291 0.05 -26.68 -8.92
C SER A 291 -0.92 -26.46 -10.10
N ARG A 292 -0.40 -26.26 -11.32
CA ARG A 292 -1.19 -26.17 -12.55
C ARG A 292 -1.92 -27.50 -12.83
N ASP A 293 -1.21 -28.61 -12.74
CA ASP A 293 -1.76 -29.94 -13.03
C ASP A 293 -2.87 -30.32 -12.05
N LYS A 294 -2.68 -30.03 -10.76
CA LYS A 294 -3.72 -30.20 -9.73
C LYS A 294 -4.94 -29.27 -10.00
N ALA A 295 -4.70 -28.03 -10.42
CA ALA A 295 -5.79 -27.12 -10.78
C ALA A 295 -6.56 -27.58 -12.01
N ASN A 296 -5.88 -28.13 -13.04
CA ASN A 296 -6.52 -28.78 -14.18
C ASN A 296 -7.36 -30.01 -13.77
N ALA A 297 -6.93 -30.73 -12.74
CA ALA A 297 -7.68 -31.84 -12.12
C ALA A 297 -8.81 -31.35 -11.18
N GLY A 298 -9.19 -30.06 -11.23
CA GLY A 298 -10.32 -29.51 -10.47
C GLY A 298 -10.03 -29.19 -8.99
N TRP A 299 -8.75 -29.16 -8.57
CA TRP A 299 -8.43 -28.85 -7.18
C TRP A 299 -8.55 -27.34 -6.91
N SER A 300 -9.14 -27.00 -5.75
CA SER A 300 -9.13 -25.64 -5.26
C SER A 300 -7.70 -25.21 -4.83
N TYR A 301 -7.43 -23.90 -4.82
CA TYR A 301 -6.16 -23.37 -4.35
C TYR A 301 -5.82 -23.83 -2.93
N SER A 302 -6.81 -23.92 -2.06
CA SER A 302 -6.64 -24.35 -0.67
C SER A 302 -6.22 -25.84 -0.57
N ARG A 303 -6.80 -26.71 -1.41
CA ARG A 303 -6.39 -28.11 -1.52
C ARG A 303 -4.99 -28.25 -2.10
N ILE A 304 -4.66 -27.45 -3.12
CA ILE A 304 -3.31 -27.41 -3.70
C ILE A 304 -2.28 -27.02 -2.65
N LEU A 305 -2.50 -25.93 -1.91
CA LEU A 305 -1.55 -25.49 -0.87
C LEU A 305 -1.34 -26.56 0.22
N ARG A 306 -2.42 -27.16 0.71
CA ARG A 306 -2.35 -28.21 1.75
C ARG A 306 -1.64 -29.47 1.27
N SER A 307 -1.62 -29.75 -0.04
CA SER A 307 -0.92 -30.91 -0.59
C SER A 307 0.59 -30.73 -0.64
N TYR A 308 1.07 -29.49 -0.63
CA TYR A 308 2.50 -29.18 -0.68
C TYR A 308 3.07 -28.70 0.65
N TYR A 309 2.31 -27.89 1.39
CA TYR A 309 2.75 -27.34 2.67
C TYR A 309 2.05 -28.06 3.81
N LYS A 310 2.79 -28.90 4.54
CA LYS A 310 2.24 -29.69 5.66
C LYS A 310 2.00 -28.81 6.88
N GLY A 311 0.95 -29.11 7.65
CA GLY A 311 0.65 -28.44 8.92
C GLY A 311 0.21 -26.98 8.79
N ILE A 312 -0.25 -26.56 7.59
CA ILE A 312 -0.68 -25.18 7.38
C ILE A 312 -2.12 -24.93 7.82
N VAL A 313 -2.33 -23.71 8.30
CA VAL A 313 -3.67 -23.13 8.51
C VAL A 313 -3.84 -21.96 7.55
N LEU A 314 -4.98 -21.94 6.84
CA LEU A 314 -5.40 -20.82 5.99
C LEU A 314 -6.43 -20.00 6.78
N HIS A 315 -6.17 -18.73 6.97
CA HIS A 315 -7.04 -17.74 7.59
C HIS A 315 -7.58 -16.81 6.50
N SER A 316 -8.89 -16.62 6.45
CA SER A 316 -9.62 -15.69 5.56
C SER A 316 -10.13 -14.50 6.34
#